data_57415d0f62f3f2cda92be800fe32b08a
#
_entry.id   57415d0f62f3f2cda92be800fe32b08a
#
_cell.length_a   1.000
_cell.length_b   1.000
_cell.length_c   1.000
_cell.angle_alpha   90.00
_cell.angle_beta   90.00
_cell.angle_gamma   90.00
#
_symmetry.space_group_name_H-M   'P 1'
#
loop_
_entity.id
_entity.type
_entity.pdbx_description
1 polymer ?
#
loop_
_entity_poly.entity_id
_entity_poly.type
_entity_poly.pdbx_seq_one_letter_code
_entity_poly.pdbx_strand_id
1 'polypeptide(L)'
;YWVWKNSHAKVVGTCHYRRYLLNEQGKLFTEAQILSLLQQYDVITTKELQLNFSYYEGFASHHKILYLDETARVIQEIYPDYAADFQQLVQQKHTYFGNMLIAKKEVYDAYMEWLFSILFEVERRVKVEEEDSYHRRIFGFISEFLQYVWIRHNRLRVYACMVGMLGEKAEIAEVRCRLAEYFDRADVDGAKAYFLQAKKERPDLLMEASDITGELHLCMEVIAIAGLEQQAYGKNLLTRVRGFRNLMQYCNNLNRYVLQKKQEIPDAGLQEWEEENEVTPVARQVAEQVMHASEAEASVVHRLQNQLTK
;
A
#
# COMPACT_ATOMS: atom_id res chain seq x y z
N TYR A 1 -9.21 7.89 -19.91
CA TYR A 1 -9.49 8.83 -21.04
C TYR A 1 -10.29 8.16 -22.14
N TRP A 2 -9.82 7.04 -22.71
CA TRP A 2 -10.47 6.38 -23.85
C TRP A 2 -11.95 6.00 -23.56
N VAL A 3 -12.23 5.44 -22.40
CA VAL A 3 -13.60 5.07 -21.98
C VAL A 3 -14.51 6.30 -21.95
N TRP A 4 -14.02 7.42 -21.42
CA TRP A 4 -14.76 8.68 -21.40
C TRP A 4 -15.15 9.14 -22.81
N LYS A 5 -14.19 9.12 -23.75
CA LYS A 5 -14.39 9.65 -25.10
C LYS A 5 -15.17 8.70 -26.03
N ASN A 6 -15.19 7.39 -25.77
CA ASN A 6 -15.67 6.39 -26.72
C ASN A 6 -16.79 5.48 -26.18
N SER A 7 -17.04 5.44 -24.88
CA SER A 7 -18.12 4.60 -24.33
C SER A 7 -19.47 5.31 -24.40
N HIS A 8 -20.48 4.59 -24.86
CA HIS A 8 -21.89 5.03 -24.88
C HIS A 8 -22.74 4.32 -23.83
N ALA A 9 -22.12 3.59 -22.90
CA ALA A 9 -22.81 2.91 -21.82
C ALA A 9 -23.50 3.93 -20.89
N LYS A 10 -24.71 3.61 -20.42
CA LYS A 10 -25.46 4.48 -19.49
C LYS A 10 -24.84 4.55 -18.10
N VAL A 11 -24.11 3.52 -17.71
CA VAL A 11 -23.36 3.41 -16.47
C VAL A 11 -21.93 2.99 -16.81
N VAL A 12 -20.97 3.64 -16.21
CA VAL A 12 -19.53 3.37 -16.41
C VAL A 12 -18.90 3.08 -15.07
N GLY A 13 -18.02 2.08 -15.05
CA GLY A 13 -17.20 1.75 -13.90
C GLY A 13 -15.73 1.60 -14.26
N THR A 14 -14.88 2.02 -13.36
CA THR A 14 -13.43 1.80 -13.40
C THR A 14 -12.98 0.96 -12.23
N CYS A 15 -12.11 0.01 -12.49
CA CYS A 15 -11.44 -0.80 -11.47
C CYS A 15 -9.99 -1.05 -11.87
N HIS A 16 -9.20 -1.58 -10.97
CA HIS A 16 -7.85 -2.05 -11.30
C HIS A 16 -7.89 -3.49 -11.83
N TYR A 17 -6.82 -3.90 -12.52
CA TYR A 17 -6.69 -5.26 -13.05
C TYR A 17 -6.71 -6.36 -11.96
N ARG A 18 -6.49 -5.99 -10.69
CA ARG A 18 -6.49 -6.90 -9.53
C ARG A 18 -7.38 -6.45 -8.38
N ARG A 19 -8.07 -5.30 -8.48
CA ARG A 19 -8.92 -4.75 -7.42
C ARG A 19 -10.31 -4.53 -7.95
N TYR A 20 -11.30 -4.97 -7.18
CA TYR A 20 -12.71 -4.91 -7.55
C TYR A 20 -13.54 -4.39 -6.39
N LEU A 21 -14.55 -3.58 -6.68
CA LEU A 21 -15.55 -3.18 -5.70
C LEU A 21 -16.44 -4.39 -5.39
N LEU A 22 -16.64 -4.67 -4.11
CA LEU A 22 -17.43 -5.81 -3.64
C LEU A 22 -18.69 -5.32 -2.94
N ASN A 23 -19.77 -6.09 -3.11
CA ASN A 23 -21.01 -5.88 -2.36
C ASN A 23 -20.86 -6.34 -0.90
N GLU A 24 -21.91 -6.19 -0.08
CA GLU A 24 -21.94 -6.55 1.34
C GLU A 24 -21.67 -8.04 1.60
N GLN A 25 -21.91 -8.90 0.61
CA GLN A 25 -21.63 -10.33 0.67
C GLN A 25 -20.21 -10.71 0.23
N GLY A 26 -19.34 -9.72 -0.03
CA GLY A 26 -17.99 -9.94 -0.52
C GLY A 26 -17.91 -10.45 -1.97
N LYS A 27 -18.96 -10.24 -2.77
CA LYS A 27 -19.04 -10.65 -4.19
C LYS A 27 -19.04 -9.45 -5.12
N LEU A 28 -18.73 -9.67 -6.39
CA LEU A 28 -18.88 -8.67 -7.42
C LEU A 28 -20.35 -8.26 -7.52
N PHE A 29 -20.59 -6.97 -7.80
CA PHE A 29 -21.94 -6.47 -8.04
C PHE A 29 -22.52 -7.06 -9.32
N THR A 30 -23.80 -7.40 -9.27
CA THR A 30 -24.60 -7.62 -10.48
C THR A 30 -25.04 -6.27 -11.08
N GLU A 31 -25.39 -6.26 -12.36
CA GLU A 31 -25.93 -5.07 -13.02
C GLU A 31 -27.16 -4.53 -12.28
N ALA A 32 -28.08 -5.40 -11.89
CA ALA A 32 -29.30 -5.00 -11.15
C ALA A 32 -28.97 -4.31 -9.82
N GLN A 33 -27.96 -4.79 -9.08
CA GLN A 33 -27.52 -4.15 -7.84
C GLN A 33 -26.91 -2.76 -8.10
N ILE A 34 -26.06 -2.62 -9.12
CA ILE A 34 -25.48 -1.33 -9.52
C ILE A 34 -26.59 -0.34 -9.88
N LEU A 35 -27.52 -0.73 -10.74
CA LEU A 35 -28.62 0.13 -11.16
C LEU A 35 -29.52 0.56 -10.00
N SER A 36 -29.81 -0.34 -9.06
CA SER A 36 -30.59 -0.04 -7.86
C SER A 36 -29.86 0.98 -6.95
N LEU A 37 -28.56 0.79 -6.72
CA LEU A 37 -27.74 1.71 -5.91
C LEU A 37 -27.66 3.10 -6.56
N LEU A 38 -27.49 3.19 -7.87
CA LEU A 38 -27.41 4.46 -8.61
C LEU A 38 -28.76 5.20 -8.74
N GLN A 39 -29.84 4.66 -8.19
CA GLN A 39 -31.07 5.44 -7.95
C GLN A 39 -30.99 6.29 -6.68
N GLN A 40 -30.21 5.87 -5.68
CA GLN A 40 -30.10 6.50 -4.38
C GLN A 40 -28.78 7.25 -4.19
N TYR A 41 -27.72 6.77 -4.82
CA TYR A 41 -26.37 7.31 -4.73
C TYR A 41 -25.91 7.83 -6.09
N ASP A 42 -25.02 8.80 -6.05
CA ASP A 42 -24.46 9.42 -7.26
C ASP A 42 -23.23 8.63 -7.75
N VAL A 43 -22.48 8.04 -6.80
CA VAL A 43 -21.29 7.24 -7.07
C VAL A 43 -21.19 6.02 -6.13
N ILE A 44 -20.61 4.93 -6.66
CA ILE A 44 -20.19 3.75 -5.89
C ILE A 44 -18.67 3.75 -5.94
N THR A 45 -17.98 3.77 -4.81
CA THR A 45 -16.52 3.80 -4.73
C THR A 45 -16.01 3.11 -3.47
N THR A 46 -14.70 3.16 -3.21
CA THR A 46 -14.08 2.56 -2.04
C THR A 46 -14.51 3.25 -0.75
N LYS A 47 -14.28 2.60 0.39
CA LYS A 47 -14.42 3.27 1.69
C LYS A 47 -13.37 4.37 1.82
N GLU A 48 -13.75 5.46 2.45
CA GLU A 48 -12.82 6.49 2.89
C GLU A 48 -11.87 5.90 3.94
N LEU A 49 -10.59 6.16 3.78
CA LEU A 49 -9.55 5.68 4.68
C LEU A 49 -9.07 6.81 5.57
N GLN A 50 -8.87 6.49 6.85
CA GLN A 50 -8.25 7.37 7.81
C GLN A 50 -6.73 7.13 7.80
N LEU A 51 -5.96 8.22 7.72
CA LEU A 51 -4.51 8.22 7.71
C LEU A 51 -3.97 8.64 9.10
N ASN A 52 -2.73 8.27 9.40
CA ASN A 52 -2.06 8.70 10.62
C ASN A 52 -1.53 10.14 10.57
N PHE A 53 -1.37 10.66 9.35
CA PHE A 53 -0.86 12.01 9.03
C PHE A 53 -1.76 12.66 7.97
N SER A 54 -1.57 13.95 7.70
CA SER A 54 -2.31 14.61 6.63
C SER A 54 -1.96 13.99 5.26
N TYR A 55 -2.88 14.11 4.29
CA TYR A 55 -2.58 13.62 2.93
C TYR A 55 -1.34 14.29 2.37
N TYR A 56 -1.14 15.60 2.63
CA TYR A 56 0.04 16.36 2.22
C TYR A 56 1.34 15.75 2.76
N GLU A 57 1.41 15.50 4.07
CA GLU A 57 2.58 14.87 4.70
C GLU A 57 2.83 13.46 4.16
N GLY A 58 1.77 12.66 4.00
CA GLY A 58 1.86 11.32 3.43
C GLY A 58 2.34 11.31 1.99
N PHE A 59 1.84 12.24 1.18
CA PHE A 59 2.32 12.39 -0.20
C PHE A 59 3.80 12.79 -0.23
N ALA A 60 4.20 13.78 0.57
CA ALA A 60 5.59 14.26 0.64
C ALA A 60 6.58 13.20 1.12
N SER A 61 6.14 12.22 1.93
CA SER A 61 7.00 11.15 2.42
C SER A 61 7.29 10.05 1.38
N HIS A 62 6.47 9.94 0.33
CA HIS A 62 6.57 8.90 -0.69
C HIS A 62 6.80 9.43 -2.11
N HIS A 63 6.49 10.70 -2.34
CA HIS A 63 6.53 11.32 -3.66
C HIS A 63 7.13 12.72 -3.59
N LYS A 64 7.57 13.25 -4.74
CA LYS A 64 8.02 14.64 -4.84
C LYS A 64 6.83 15.57 -4.67
N ILE A 65 6.81 16.34 -3.61
CA ILE A 65 5.71 17.23 -3.23
C ILE A 65 5.38 18.28 -4.29
N LEU A 66 6.38 18.67 -5.10
CA LEU A 66 6.22 19.65 -6.18
C LEU A 66 5.04 19.31 -7.13
N TYR A 67 4.75 18.01 -7.35
CA TYR A 67 3.66 17.59 -8.23
C TYR A 67 2.29 17.89 -7.63
N LEU A 68 2.14 17.71 -6.32
CA LEU A 68 0.91 18.03 -5.60
C LEU A 68 0.72 19.55 -5.51
N ASP A 69 1.81 20.30 -5.26
CA ASP A 69 1.80 21.77 -5.22
C ASP A 69 1.45 22.35 -6.59
N GLU A 70 1.99 21.79 -7.68
CA GLU A 70 1.64 22.24 -9.02
C GLU A 70 0.18 21.92 -9.37
N THR A 71 -0.32 20.76 -8.91
CA THR A 71 -1.74 20.42 -9.05
C THR A 71 -2.63 21.44 -8.34
N ALA A 72 -2.24 21.89 -7.14
CA ALA A 72 -2.96 22.95 -6.42
C ALA A 72 -2.99 24.29 -7.19
N ARG A 73 -1.86 24.68 -7.81
CA ARG A 73 -1.78 25.90 -8.64
C ARG A 73 -2.68 25.78 -9.86
N VAL A 74 -2.63 24.65 -10.56
CA VAL A 74 -3.49 24.41 -11.73
C VAL A 74 -4.97 24.50 -11.34
N ILE A 75 -5.37 23.86 -10.22
CA ILE A 75 -6.75 23.95 -9.73
C ILE A 75 -7.13 25.41 -9.44
N GLN A 76 -6.27 26.16 -8.77
CA GLN A 76 -6.50 27.59 -8.48
C GLN A 76 -6.73 28.43 -9.75
N GLU A 77 -6.05 28.08 -10.84
CA GLU A 77 -6.13 28.82 -12.11
C GLU A 77 -7.34 28.45 -12.97
N ILE A 78 -7.61 27.13 -13.12
CA ILE A 78 -8.66 26.68 -14.06
C ILE A 78 -9.98 26.30 -13.39
N TYR A 79 -9.96 26.01 -12.07
CA TYR A 79 -11.13 25.68 -11.27
C TYR A 79 -11.07 26.35 -9.89
N PRO A 80 -11.07 27.69 -9.81
CA PRO A 80 -10.87 28.42 -8.56
C PRO A 80 -11.86 28.05 -7.46
N ASP A 81 -13.08 27.65 -7.83
CA ASP A 81 -14.11 27.22 -6.88
C ASP A 81 -13.71 25.95 -6.10
N TYR A 82 -12.86 25.09 -6.67
CA TYR A 82 -12.33 23.89 -6.01
C TYR A 82 -11.11 24.16 -5.12
N ALA A 83 -10.46 25.33 -5.28
CA ALA A 83 -9.19 25.59 -4.62
C ALA A 83 -9.27 25.54 -3.08
N ALA A 84 -10.32 26.12 -2.51
CA ALA A 84 -10.50 26.13 -1.07
C ALA A 84 -10.71 24.72 -0.52
N ASP A 85 -11.54 23.90 -1.18
CA ASP A 85 -11.77 22.50 -0.79
C ASP A 85 -10.51 21.67 -0.94
N PHE A 86 -9.75 21.82 -2.04
CA PHE A 86 -8.47 21.15 -2.22
C PHE A 86 -7.50 21.48 -1.07
N GLN A 87 -7.31 22.76 -0.75
CA GLN A 87 -6.42 23.21 0.33
C GLN A 87 -6.85 22.70 1.70
N GLN A 88 -8.15 22.65 1.96
CA GLN A 88 -8.67 22.09 3.21
C GLN A 88 -8.47 20.57 3.27
N LEU A 89 -8.86 19.85 2.21
CA LEU A 89 -8.87 18.38 2.20
C LEU A 89 -7.45 17.79 2.22
N VAL A 90 -6.48 18.45 1.56
CA VAL A 90 -5.09 17.98 1.53
C VAL A 90 -4.43 17.98 2.92
N GLN A 91 -4.92 18.80 3.85
CA GLN A 91 -4.47 18.86 5.24
C GLN A 91 -5.24 17.90 6.16
N GLN A 92 -6.25 17.21 5.66
CA GLN A 92 -7.00 16.22 6.43
C GLN A 92 -6.34 14.85 6.38
N LYS A 93 -6.74 14.01 7.34
CA LYS A 93 -6.25 12.62 7.47
C LYS A 93 -7.20 11.61 6.84
N HIS A 94 -7.88 12.00 5.77
CA HIS A 94 -8.85 11.16 5.08
C HIS A 94 -8.64 11.23 3.57
N THR A 95 -8.82 10.10 2.90
CA THR A 95 -8.75 10.02 1.43
C THR A 95 -9.46 8.77 0.90
N TYR A 96 -9.58 8.71 -0.43
CA TYR A 96 -9.83 7.45 -1.17
C TYR A 96 -8.55 6.98 -1.83
N PHE A 97 -8.38 5.67 -1.92
CA PHE A 97 -7.34 5.05 -2.73
C PHE A 97 -7.93 4.17 -3.82
N GLY A 98 -7.24 4.11 -4.94
CA GLY A 98 -7.45 3.10 -5.98
C GLY A 98 -8.14 3.56 -7.24
N ASN A 99 -8.50 4.84 -7.40
CA ASN A 99 -9.14 5.36 -8.65
C ASN A 99 -10.30 4.50 -9.15
N MET A 100 -11.13 3.98 -8.24
CA MET A 100 -12.24 3.09 -8.57
C MET A 100 -13.56 3.80 -8.34
N LEU A 101 -14.38 3.83 -9.39
CA LEU A 101 -15.63 4.57 -9.40
C LEU A 101 -16.64 3.84 -10.32
N ILE A 102 -17.89 3.72 -9.87
CA ILE A 102 -19.03 3.38 -10.72
C ILE A 102 -20.04 4.52 -10.61
N ALA A 103 -20.47 5.04 -11.75
CA ALA A 103 -21.44 6.14 -11.80
C ALA A 103 -22.29 6.09 -13.08
N LYS A 104 -23.39 6.85 -13.12
CA LYS A 104 -24.07 7.15 -14.36
C LYS A 104 -23.13 7.92 -15.29
N LYS A 105 -23.33 7.74 -16.61
CA LYS A 105 -22.44 8.31 -17.63
C LYS A 105 -22.26 9.82 -17.49
N GLU A 106 -23.32 10.55 -17.17
CA GLU A 106 -23.29 12.00 -17.01
C GLU A 106 -22.35 12.43 -15.86
N VAL A 107 -22.45 11.74 -14.71
CA VAL A 107 -21.60 11.98 -13.53
C VAL A 107 -20.15 11.59 -13.82
N TYR A 108 -19.97 10.44 -14.49
CA TYR A 108 -18.65 9.97 -14.90
C TYR A 108 -17.97 10.94 -15.86
N ASP A 109 -18.68 11.44 -16.87
CA ASP A 109 -18.15 12.36 -17.86
C ASP A 109 -17.75 13.70 -17.25
N ALA A 110 -18.59 14.25 -16.39
CA ALA A 110 -18.27 15.48 -15.66
C ALA A 110 -16.99 15.32 -14.82
N TYR A 111 -16.85 14.17 -14.14
CA TYR A 111 -15.63 13.87 -13.38
C TYR A 111 -14.41 13.75 -14.30
N MET A 112 -14.51 13.01 -15.40
CA MET A 112 -13.39 12.81 -16.32
C MET A 112 -12.96 14.12 -17.02
N GLU A 113 -13.90 14.96 -17.38
CA GLU A 113 -13.61 16.27 -17.95
C GLU A 113 -12.80 17.13 -16.96
N TRP A 114 -13.28 17.24 -15.73
CA TRP A 114 -12.59 17.97 -14.67
C TRP A 114 -11.21 17.37 -14.37
N LEU A 115 -11.12 16.05 -14.19
CA LEU A 115 -9.89 15.34 -13.86
C LEU A 115 -8.81 15.52 -14.94
N PHE A 116 -9.17 15.22 -16.21
CA PHE A 116 -8.19 15.23 -17.29
C PHE A 116 -7.77 16.64 -17.69
N SER A 117 -8.62 17.65 -17.54
CA SER A 117 -8.20 19.05 -17.75
C SER A 117 -7.12 19.46 -16.75
N ILE A 118 -7.22 19.04 -15.49
CA ILE A 118 -6.19 19.27 -14.46
C ILE A 118 -4.92 18.48 -14.80
N LEU A 119 -5.05 17.16 -15.01
CA LEU A 119 -3.89 16.29 -15.20
C LEU A 119 -3.07 16.68 -16.44
N PHE A 120 -3.71 17.01 -17.56
CA PHE A 120 -2.99 17.44 -18.77
C PHE A 120 -2.32 18.81 -18.59
N GLU A 121 -2.93 19.71 -17.83
CA GLU A 121 -2.28 20.99 -17.54
C GLU A 121 -1.10 20.82 -16.57
N VAL A 122 -1.19 19.95 -15.58
CA VAL A 122 -0.06 19.58 -14.72
C VAL A 122 1.05 18.93 -15.55
N GLU A 123 0.72 17.96 -16.42
CA GLU A 123 1.68 17.28 -17.29
C GLU A 123 2.46 18.26 -18.15
N ARG A 124 1.79 19.29 -18.69
CA ARG A 124 2.44 20.34 -19.50
C ARG A 124 3.46 21.18 -18.72
N ARG A 125 3.32 21.27 -17.38
CA ARG A 125 4.16 22.10 -16.50
C ARG A 125 5.30 21.35 -15.83
N VAL A 126 5.23 20.04 -15.77
CA VAL A 126 6.20 19.20 -15.06
C VAL A 126 6.88 18.22 -16.01
N LYS A 127 8.12 17.83 -15.69
CA LYS A 127 8.93 16.92 -16.51
C LYS A 127 8.95 15.53 -15.91
N VAL A 128 7.87 14.78 -16.10
CA VAL A 128 7.71 13.42 -15.52
C VAL A 128 8.59 12.39 -16.25
N GLU A 129 8.95 12.63 -17.51
CA GLU A 129 9.80 11.74 -18.32
C GLU A 129 11.21 11.59 -17.76
N GLU A 130 11.68 12.56 -17.00
CA GLU A 130 13.00 12.53 -16.35
C GLU A 130 13.01 11.70 -15.04
N GLU A 131 11.83 11.26 -14.59
CA GLU A 131 11.66 10.49 -13.34
C GLU A 131 11.94 8.99 -13.53
N ASP A 132 12.19 8.31 -12.41
CA ASP A 132 12.25 6.85 -12.38
C ASP A 132 10.86 6.21 -12.63
N SER A 133 10.84 4.90 -12.84
CA SER A 133 9.63 4.15 -13.19
C SER A 133 8.51 4.26 -12.14
N TYR A 134 8.84 4.46 -10.88
CA TYR A 134 7.86 4.64 -9.80
C TYR A 134 7.23 6.04 -9.86
N HIS A 135 8.06 7.08 -9.91
CA HIS A 135 7.59 8.47 -9.92
C HIS A 135 6.91 8.87 -11.24
N ARG A 136 7.18 8.19 -12.36
CA ARG A 136 6.38 8.37 -13.61
C ARG A 136 4.90 8.04 -13.44
N ARG A 137 4.51 7.32 -12.38
CA ARG A 137 3.11 7.01 -12.06
C ARG A 137 2.39 8.10 -11.28
N ILE A 138 3.02 9.26 -11.10
CA ILE A 138 2.55 10.35 -10.24
C ILE A 138 1.11 10.79 -10.53
N PHE A 139 0.70 10.82 -11.80
CA PHE A 139 -0.68 11.16 -12.18
C PHE A 139 -1.70 10.16 -11.64
N GLY A 140 -1.31 8.89 -11.49
CA GLY A 140 -2.14 7.87 -10.82
C GLY A 140 -2.37 8.20 -9.34
N PHE A 141 -1.32 8.61 -8.63
CA PHE A 141 -1.41 8.97 -7.22
C PHE A 141 -2.17 10.29 -6.99
N ILE A 142 -1.92 11.30 -7.83
CA ILE A 142 -2.66 12.57 -7.80
C ILE A 142 -4.15 12.33 -8.08
N SER A 143 -4.49 11.50 -9.07
CA SER A 143 -5.89 11.25 -9.44
C SER A 143 -6.69 10.54 -8.34
N GLU A 144 -6.05 9.74 -7.48
CA GLU A 144 -6.71 9.15 -6.30
C GLU A 144 -7.20 10.23 -5.33
N PHE A 145 -6.38 11.23 -5.05
CA PHE A 145 -6.77 12.36 -4.22
C PHE A 145 -7.77 13.29 -4.91
N LEU A 146 -7.60 13.54 -6.19
CA LEU A 146 -8.54 14.36 -6.97
C LEU A 146 -9.94 13.74 -6.99
N GLN A 147 -10.08 12.41 -6.98
CA GLN A 147 -11.38 11.77 -6.83
C GLN A 147 -12.05 12.15 -5.51
N TYR A 148 -11.28 12.19 -4.42
CA TYR A 148 -11.78 12.61 -3.11
C TYR A 148 -12.23 14.07 -3.12
N VAL A 149 -11.39 14.96 -3.64
CA VAL A 149 -11.71 16.40 -3.77
C VAL A 149 -12.99 16.60 -4.58
N TRP A 150 -13.11 15.93 -5.73
CA TRP A 150 -14.26 16.07 -6.61
C TRP A 150 -15.56 15.60 -5.97
N ILE A 151 -15.53 14.47 -5.30
CA ILE A 151 -16.69 13.91 -4.58
C ILE A 151 -17.13 14.87 -3.46
N ARG A 152 -16.19 15.39 -2.68
CA ARG A 152 -16.49 16.27 -1.54
C ARG A 152 -16.99 17.64 -1.97
N HIS A 153 -16.34 18.27 -2.96
CA HIS A 153 -16.75 19.55 -3.52
C HIS A 153 -18.18 19.49 -4.05
N ASN A 154 -18.49 18.49 -4.87
CA ASN A 154 -19.81 18.33 -5.47
C ASN A 154 -20.86 17.73 -4.52
N ARG A 155 -20.51 17.45 -3.26
CA ARG A 155 -21.39 16.87 -2.22
C ARG A 155 -22.14 15.63 -2.70
N LEU A 156 -21.44 14.75 -3.43
CA LEU A 156 -22.05 13.56 -3.99
C LEU A 156 -22.42 12.55 -2.91
N ARG A 157 -23.56 11.90 -3.10
CA ARG A 157 -23.98 10.76 -2.26
C ARG A 157 -23.19 9.53 -2.66
N VAL A 158 -22.40 9.03 -1.72
CA VAL A 158 -21.46 7.92 -1.95
C VAL A 158 -22.01 6.63 -1.36
N TYR A 159 -22.02 5.56 -2.16
CA TYR A 159 -22.10 4.20 -1.64
C TYR A 159 -20.68 3.64 -1.51
N ALA A 160 -20.24 3.43 -0.28
CA ALA A 160 -18.89 3.00 0.04
C ALA A 160 -18.78 1.48 0.09
N CYS A 161 -17.86 0.91 -0.70
CA CYS A 161 -17.68 -0.53 -0.85
C CYS A 161 -16.37 -1.03 -0.24
N MET A 162 -16.35 -2.33 0.07
CA MET A 162 -15.11 -3.05 0.27
C MET A 162 -14.40 -3.30 -1.07
N VAL A 163 -13.08 -3.41 -1.02
CA VAL A 163 -12.24 -3.75 -2.17
C VAL A 163 -11.75 -5.18 -2.03
N GLY A 164 -12.08 -6.01 -3.01
CA GLY A 164 -11.48 -7.32 -3.17
C GLY A 164 -10.20 -7.24 -3.98
N MET A 165 -9.16 -7.95 -3.57
CA MET A 165 -7.91 -8.06 -4.31
C MET A 165 -7.71 -9.48 -4.82
N LEU A 166 -7.28 -9.63 -6.08
CA LEU A 166 -6.97 -10.92 -6.70
C LEU A 166 -5.47 -11.03 -6.99
N GLY A 167 -4.85 -12.01 -6.34
CA GLY A 167 -3.46 -12.36 -6.57
C GLY A 167 -2.46 -11.29 -6.12
N GLU A 168 -1.20 -11.68 -6.13
CA GLU A 168 -0.04 -10.83 -5.85
C GLU A 168 0.44 -10.13 -7.13
N LYS A 169 1.11 -8.99 -7.01
CA LYS A 169 1.81 -8.37 -8.17
C LYS A 169 2.95 -9.29 -8.62
N ALA A 170 3.13 -9.44 -9.93
CA ALA A 170 4.21 -10.28 -10.49
C ALA A 170 5.59 -9.85 -9.99
N GLU A 171 5.81 -8.54 -9.89
CA GLU A 171 7.07 -7.94 -9.41
C GLU A 171 7.32 -8.23 -7.93
N ILE A 172 6.27 -8.30 -7.11
CA ILE A 172 6.37 -8.66 -5.69
C ILE A 172 6.70 -10.14 -5.55
N ALA A 173 6.01 -10.99 -6.32
CA ALA A 173 6.29 -12.42 -6.39
C ALA A 173 7.75 -12.68 -6.82
N GLU A 174 8.28 -11.92 -7.80
CA GLU A 174 9.67 -12.03 -8.24
C GLU A 174 10.64 -11.69 -7.11
N VAL A 175 10.44 -10.57 -6.41
CA VAL A 175 11.30 -10.19 -5.27
C VAL A 175 11.30 -11.28 -4.21
N ARG A 176 10.12 -11.80 -3.86
CA ARG A 176 9.99 -12.89 -2.88
C ARG A 176 10.70 -14.18 -3.34
N CYS A 177 10.54 -14.57 -4.60
CA CYS A 177 11.23 -15.75 -5.15
C CYS A 177 12.76 -15.59 -5.12
N ARG A 178 13.27 -14.41 -5.46
CA ARG A 178 14.70 -14.13 -5.40
C ARG A 178 15.23 -14.16 -3.97
N LEU A 179 14.50 -13.60 -3.00
CA LEU A 179 14.89 -13.69 -1.60
C LEU A 179 14.92 -15.15 -1.11
N ALA A 180 13.94 -15.97 -1.53
CA ALA A 180 13.95 -17.40 -1.23
C ALA A 180 15.22 -18.09 -1.72
N GLU A 181 15.71 -17.77 -2.93
CA GLU A 181 16.97 -18.30 -3.47
C GLU A 181 18.20 -17.92 -2.63
N TYR A 182 18.24 -16.68 -2.11
CA TYR A 182 19.32 -16.24 -1.19
C TYR A 182 19.22 -16.97 0.15
N PHE A 183 18.02 -17.14 0.69
CA PHE A 183 17.81 -17.85 1.96
C PHE A 183 18.20 -19.32 1.85
N ASP A 184 17.87 -20.00 0.76
CA ASP A 184 18.25 -21.40 0.54
C ASP A 184 19.77 -21.59 0.49
N ARG A 185 20.51 -20.58 0.00
CA ARG A 185 21.98 -20.56 -0.03
C ARG A 185 22.61 -20.06 1.27
N ALA A 186 21.80 -19.67 2.25
CA ALA A 186 22.22 -19.00 3.49
C ALA A 186 23.05 -17.72 3.24
N ASP A 187 22.79 -17.02 2.13
CA ASP A 187 23.48 -15.79 1.72
C ASP A 187 22.75 -14.57 2.28
N VAL A 188 23.03 -14.23 3.54
CA VAL A 188 22.42 -13.11 4.27
C VAL A 188 22.78 -11.77 3.62
N ASP A 189 24.03 -11.58 3.24
CA ASP A 189 24.51 -10.31 2.69
C ASP A 189 23.93 -10.08 1.29
N GLY A 190 23.89 -11.12 0.47
CA GLY A 190 23.23 -11.08 -0.83
C GLY A 190 21.73 -10.78 -0.74
N ALA A 191 21.02 -11.43 0.20
CA ALA A 191 19.62 -11.17 0.45
C ALA A 191 19.37 -9.71 0.88
N LYS A 192 20.20 -9.20 1.80
CA LYS A 192 20.15 -7.82 2.28
C LYS A 192 20.38 -6.82 1.15
N ALA A 193 21.44 -6.99 0.37
CA ALA A 193 21.78 -6.11 -0.74
C ALA A 193 20.67 -6.08 -1.79
N TYR A 194 20.14 -7.25 -2.17
CA TYR A 194 19.05 -7.38 -3.12
C TYR A 194 17.77 -6.71 -2.61
N PHE A 195 17.39 -6.95 -1.35
CA PHE A 195 16.19 -6.35 -0.77
C PHE A 195 16.26 -4.82 -0.73
N LEU A 196 17.41 -4.26 -0.33
CA LEU A 196 17.62 -2.81 -0.30
C LEU A 196 17.57 -2.20 -1.70
N GLN A 197 18.13 -2.88 -2.71
CA GLN A 197 18.04 -2.44 -4.09
C GLN A 197 16.60 -2.49 -4.62
N ALA A 198 15.89 -3.59 -4.40
CA ALA A 198 14.49 -3.74 -4.78
C ALA A 198 13.61 -2.65 -4.15
N LYS A 199 13.86 -2.31 -2.88
CA LYS A 199 13.15 -1.25 -2.17
C LYS A 199 13.47 0.15 -2.73
N LYS A 200 14.72 0.40 -3.15
CA LYS A 200 15.10 1.67 -3.79
C LYS A 200 14.38 1.83 -5.14
N GLU A 201 14.28 0.76 -5.92
CA GLU A 201 13.59 0.74 -7.22
C GLU A 201 12.06 0.77 -7.07
N ARG A 202 11.56 0.23 -5.97
CA ARG A 202 10.14 0.09 -5.65
C ARG A 202 9.86 0.56 -4.21
N PRO A 203 9.73 1.88 -3.97
CA PRO A 203 9.41 2.41 -2.64
C PRO A 203 8.09 1.87 -2.06
N ASP A 204 7.18 1.42 -2.94
CA ASP A 204 5.89 0.81 -2.57
C ASP A 204 5.99 -0.68 -2.17
N LEU A 205 7.18 -1.28 -2.15
CA LEU A 205 7.40 -2.72 -1.96
C LEU A 205 6.74 -3.26 -0.68
N LEU A 206 6.85 -2.54 0.41
CA LEU A 206 6.33 -2.89 1.74
C LEU A 206 4.96 -2.28 2.06
N MET A 207 4.33 -1.59 1.10
CA MET A 207 2.96 -1.11 1.33
C MET A 207 1.98 -2.30 1.37
N GLU A 208 0.98 -2.25 2.25
CA GLU A 208 -0.06 -3.28 2.38
C GLU A 208 -0.70 -3.65 1.02
N ALA A 209 -0.93 -2.65 0.17
CA ALA A 209 -1.47 -2.85 -1.18
C ALA A 209 -0.51 -3.60 -2.14
N SER A 210 0.76 -3.75 -1.79
CA SER A 210 1.77 -4.47 -2.56
C SER A 210 2.09 -5.83 -1.92
N ASP A 211 2.46 -5.85 -0.66
CA ASP A 211 2.75 -7.05 0.14
C ASP A 211 1.47 -7.58 0.81
N ILE A 212 0.51 -8.01 0.00
CA ILE A 212 -0.81 -8.46 0.46
C ILE A 212 -0.77 -9.72 1.33
N THR A 213 0.31 -10.49 1.27
CA THR A 213 0.53 -11.69 2.08
C THR A 213 1.30 -11.39 3.37
N GLY A 214 1.95 -10.23 3.44
CA GLY A 214 2.89 -9.86 4.51
C GLY A 214 4.23 -10.60 4.44
N GLU A 215 4.46 -11.43 3.40
CA GLU A 215 5.66 -12.26 3.32
C GLU A 215 6.94 -11.45 3.08
N LEU A 216 6.87 -10.28 2.43
CA LEU A 216 8.06 -9.42 2.29
C LEU A 216 8.48 -8.77 3.61
N HIS A 217 7.50 -8.43 4.48
CA HIS A 217 7.81 -7.99 5.84
C HIS A 217 8.50 -9.10 6.64
N LEU A 218 8.03 -10.35 6.52
CA LEU A 218 8.71 -11.49 7.13
C LEU A 218 10.08 -11.73 6.52
N CYS A 219 10.27 -11.56 5.21
CA CYS A 219 11.61 -11.64 4.59
C CYS A 219 12.56 -10.59 5.18
N MET A 220 12.10 -9.35 5.38
CA MET A 220 12.89 -8.30 6.02
C MET A 220 13.27 -8.69 7.45
N GLU A 221 12.35 -9.29 8.20
CA GLU A 221 12.59 -9.81 9.54
C GLU A 221 13.62 -10.94 9.53
N VAL A 222 13.51 -11.91 8.63
CA VAL A 222 14.51 -12.98 8.42
C VAL A 222 15.89 -12.40 8.16
N ILE A 223 16.01 -11.41 7.27
CA ILE A 223 17.29 -10.75 6.96
C ILE A 223 17.86 -10.06 8.21
N ALA A 224 17.02 -9.36 8.98
CA ALA A 224 17.43 -8.67 10.20
C ALA A 224 17.92 -9.65 11.26
N ILE A 225 17.15 -10.71 11.55
CA ILE A 225 17.53 -11.75 12.51
C ILE A 225 18.83 -12.42 12.07
N ALA A 226 18.88 -12.91 10.83
CA ALA A 226 20.05 -13.64 10.35
C ALA A 226 21.33 -12.78 10.35
N GLY A 227 21.23 -11.50 9.94
CA GLY A 227 22.36 -10.58 9.94
C GLY A 227 22.91 -10.30 11.35
N LEU A 228 22.02 -10.02 12.30
CA LEU A 228 22.39 -9.74 13.68
C LEU A 228 22.93 -10.99 14.40
N GLU A 229 22.32 -12.16 14.17
CA GLU A 229 22.83 -13.43 14.71
C GLU A 229 24.20 -13.79 14.15
N GLN A 230 24.44 -13.58 12.85
CA GLN A 230 25.74 -13.80 12.24
C GLN A 230 26.82 -12.94 12.92
N GLN A 231 26.52 -11.69 13.22
CA GLN A 231 27.43 -10.79 13.94
C GLN A 231 27.65 -11.22 15.39
N ALA A 232 26.60 -11.61 16.09
CA ALA A 232 26.66 -11.93 17.52
C ALA A 232 27.25 -13.33 17.82
N TYR A 233 26.93 -14.32 16.96
CA TYR A 233 27.19 -15.75 17.27
C TYR A 233 28.00 -16.46 16.21
N GLY A 234 28.31 -15.86 15.05
CA GLY A 234 28.99 -16.49 13.92
C GLY A 234 28.14 -17.55 13.19
N LYS A 235 26.91 -17.74 13.58
CA LYS A 235 25.87 -18.59 12.94
C LYS A 235 24.54 -17.85 12.92
N ASN A 236 23.64 -18.21 12.04
CA ASN A 236 22.41 -17.46 11.86
C ASN A 236 21.18 -18.34 11.58
N LEU A 237 20.00 -17.73 11.56
CA LEU A 237 18.70 -18.34 11.31
C LEU A 237 18.69 -19.21 10.04
N LEU A 238 19.30 -18.75 8.93
CA LEU A 238 19.28 -19.48 7.65
C LEU A 238 20.06 -20.80 7.69
N THR A 239 20.94 -21.01 8.68
CA THR A 239 21.69 -22.26 8.85
C THR A 239 20.88 -23.32 9.58
N ARG A 240 19.93 -22.93 10.44
CA ARG A 240 19.12 -23.86 11.28
C ARG A 240 17.68 -24.05 10.78
N VAL A 241 17.09 -23.02 10.16
CA VAL A 241 15.75 -23.10 9.55
C VAL A 241 15.90 -23.08 8.04
N ARG A 242 15.60 -24.19 7.38
CA ARG A 242 15.76 -24.36 5.93
C ARG A 242 14.42 -24.26 5.20
N GLY A 243 14.46 -23.64 4.04
CA GLY A 243 13.31 -23.48 3.15
C GLY A 243 12.44 -22.29 3.47
N PHE A 244 12.02 -21.57 2.43
CA PHE A 244 11.28 -20.32 2.52
C PHE A 244 10.03 -20.42 3.40
N ARG A 245 9.21 -21.46 3.18
CA ARG A 245 7.97 -21.67 3.97
C ARG A 245 8.26 -21.81 5.47
N ASN A 246 9.29 -22.56 5.84
CA ASN A 246 9.65 -22.78 7.24
C ASN A 246 10.16 -21.49 7.88
N LEU A 247 10.91 -20.66 7.15
CA LEU A 247 11.34 -19.33 7.62
C LEU A 247 10.15 -18.42 7.87
N MET A 248 9.18 -18.36 6.94
CA MET A 248 7.95 -17.57 7.11
C MET A 248 7.15 -18.07 8.32
N GLN A 249 7.03 -19.37 8.48
CA GLN A 249 6.34 -19.95 9.64
C GLN A 249 7.07 -19.68 10.96
N TYR A 250 8.41 -19.76 10.96
CA TYR A 250 9.23 -19.42 12.12
C TYR A 250 9.00 -17.97 12.56
N CYS A 251 9.10 -17.00 11.68
CA CYS A 251 8.86 -15.60 12.00
C CYS A 251 7.42 -15.33 12.45
N ASN A 252 6.42 -15.94 11.78
CA ASN A 252 5.03 -15.84 12.22
C ASN A 252 4.81 -16.37 13.65
N ASN A 253 5.38 -17.54 13.97
CA ASN A 253 5.25 -18.12 15.32
C ASN A 253 6.02 -17.27 16.34
N LEU A 254 7.20 -16.78 15.98
CA LEU A 254 7.99 -15.90 16.83
C LEU A 254 7.24 -14.59 17.16
N ASN A 255 6.63 -13.97 16.17
CA ASN A 255 5.84 -12.75 16.34
C ASN A 255 4.61 -13.00 17.23
N ARG A 256 3.90 -14.12 17.03
CA ARG A 256 2.78 -14.54 17.89
C ARG A 256 3.24 -14.80 19.32
N TYR A 257 4.36 -15.48 19.51
CA TYR A 257 4.93 -15.77 20.81
C TYR A 257 5.28 -14.50 21.59
N VAL A 258 5.96 -13.53 20.95
CA VAL A 258 6.30 -12.23 21.54
C VAL A 258 5.02 -11.46 21.92
N LEU A 259 4.04 -11.43 21.04
CA LEU A 259 2.76 -10.75 21.30
C LEU A 259 2.01 -11.34 22.48
N GLN A 260 1.97 -12.68 22.61
CA GLN A 260 1.35 -13.38 23.72
C GLN A 260 2.03 -13.08 25.06
N LYS A 261 3.38 -13.11 25.08
CA LYS A 261 4.13 -12.74 26.30
C LYS A 261 3.80 -11.33 26.75
N LYS A 262 3.63 -10.40 25.80
CA LYS A 262 3.27 -9.02 26.11
C LYS A 262 1.84 -8.88 26.67
N GLN A 263 0.92 -9.70 26.17
CA GLN A 263 -0.49 -9.65 26.57
C GLN A 263 -0.83 -10.59 27.77
N GLU A 264 0.16 -11.33 28.27
CA GLU A 264 0.02 -12.32 29.35
C GLU A 264 -1.04 -13.41 29.03
N ILE A 265 -1.24 -13.75 27.74
CA ILE A 265 -2.20 -14.76 27.28
C ILE A 265 -1.44 -16.09 27.11
N PRO A 266 -1.70 -17.13 27.92
CA PRO A 266 -1.00 -18.42 27.78
C PRO A 266 -1.44 -19.17 26.51
N ASP A 267 -0.47 -19.65 25.73
CA ASP A 267 -0.70 -20.59 24.61
C ASP A 267 0.35 -21.71 24.71
N ALA A 268 -0.10 -22.88 25.15
CA ALA A 268 0.77 -24.04 25.36
C ALA A 268 1.50 -24.45 24.06
N GLY A 269 0.85 -24.33 22.91
CA GLY A 269 1.46 -24.71 21.63
C GLY A 269 2.62 -23.79 21.21
N LEU A 270 2.58 -22.50 21.58
CA LEU A 270 3.69 -21.58 21.31
C LEU A 270 4.83 -21.72 22.33
N GLN A 271 4.54 -22.15 23.56
CA GLN A 271 5.58 -22.49 24.52
C GLN A 271 6.33 -23.75 24.09
N GLU A 272 5.62 -24.81 23.69
CA GLU A 272 6.22 -26.00 23.12
C GLU A 272 7.05 -25.69 21.86
N TRP A 273 6.53 -24.84 20.98
CA TRP A 273 7.26 -24.38 19.81
C TRP A 273 8.57 -23.64 20.17
N GLU A 274 8.56 -22.78 21.21
CA GLU A 274 9.78 -22.09 21.67
C GLU A 274 10.84 -23.08 22.17
N GLU A 275 10.41 -24.12 22.91
CA GLU A 275 11.29 -25.16 23.45
C GLU A 275 11.91 -26.00 22.33
N GLU A 276 11.13 -26.30 21.27
CA GLU A 276 11.57 -27.09 20.11
C GLU A 276 12.44 -26.29 19.13
N ASN A 277 12.33 -24.97 19.14
CA ASN A 277 13.03 -24.08 18.19
C ASN A 277 14.03 -23.19 18.92
N GLU A 278 15.26 -23.12 18.42
CA GLU A 278 16.31 -22.26 18.98
C GLU A 278 15.92 -20.78 18.77
N VAL A 279 15.16 -20.20 19.70
CA VAL A 279 14.79 -18.77 19.71
C VAL A 279 15.87 -17.99 20.42
N THR A 280 16.73 -17.31 19.65
CA THR A 280 17.82 -16.51 20.19
C THR A 280 17.32 -15.20 20.82
N PRO A 281 18.08 -14.61 21.78
CA PRO A 281 17.76 -13.26 22.28
C PRO A 281 17.67 -12.22 21.17
N VAL A 282 18.50 -12.33 20.14
CA VAL A 282 18.49 -11.45 18.96
C VAL A 282 17.17 -11.60 18.17
N ALA A 283 16.74 -12.84 17.88
CA ALA A 283 15.49 -13.08 17.17
C ALA A 283 14.29 -12.51 17.95
N ARG A 284 14.26 -12.73 19.28
CA ARG A 284 13.22 -12.17 20.15
C ARG A 284 13.19 -10.66 20.13
N GLN A 285 14.35 -10.01 20.24
CA GLN A 285 14.46 -8.55 20.19
C GLN A 285 13.95 -7.97 18.85
N VAL A 286 14.28 -8.61 17.72
CA VAL A 286 13.79 -8.18 16.40
C VAL A 286 12.26 -8.30 16.32
N ALA A 287 11.69 -9.43 16.75
CA ALA A 287 10.24 -9.63 16.76
C ALA A 287 9.52 -8.63 17.68
N GLU A 288 10.07 -8.32 18.87
CA GLU A 288 9.55 -7.27 19.75
C GLU A 288 9.51 -5.91 19.05
N GLN A 289 10.54 -5.56 18.29
CA GLN A 289 10.58 -4.32 17.52
C GLN A 289 9.51 -4.33 16.40
N VAL A 290 9.34 -5.44 15.70
CA VAL A 290 8.29 -5.61 14.68
C VAL A 290 6.91 -5.44 15.30
N MET A 291 6.64 -6.06 16.45
CA MET A 291 5.33 -5.99 17.11
C MET A 291 5.03 -4.62 17.73
N HIS A 292 6.02 -3.94 18.29
CA HIS A 292 5.86 -2.55 18.74
C HIS A 292 5.61 -1.58 17.60
N ALA A 293 5.93 -1.94 16.42
CA ALA A 293 5.82 -1.21 15.19
C ALA A 293 4.46 -1.27 14.54
N SER A 294 3.84 -2.43 14.57
CA SER A 294 2.46 -2.60 14.13
C SER A 294 1.49 -1.78 15.01
N GLU A 295 1.89 -1.46 16.23
CA GLU A 295 1.15 -0.54 17.10
C GLU A 295 1.41 0.95 16.81
N ALA A 296 2.52 1.29 16.14
CA ALA A 296 2.96 2.66 15.85
C ALA A 296 3.27 2.91 14.36
N GLU A 297 2.55 2.32 13.49
CA GLU A 297 2.55 2.19 12.01
C GLU A 297 3.54 2.98 11.12
N ALA A 298 4.23 4.00 11.55
CA ALA A 298 5.11 4.79 10.68
C ALA A 298 6.61 4.73 11.03
N SER A 299 6.98 4.39 12.27
CA SER A 299 8.36 4.60 12.74
C SER A 299 9.28 3.39 12.61
N VAL A 300 8.77 2.20 12.33
CA VAL A 300 9.52 0.95 12.45
C VAL A 300 10.03 0.40 11.14
N VAL A 301 9.29 0.53 10.06
CA VAL A 301 9.90 0.35 8.73
C VAL A 301 11.16 1.23 8.65
N HIS A 302 11.10 2.44 9.20
CA HIS A 302 12.26 3.34 9.26
C HIS A 302 13.36 2.89 10.22
N ARG A 303 13.05 2.28 11.40
CA ARG A 303 14.08 1.82 12.37
C ARG A 303 14.76 0.52 11.92
N LEU A 304 14.01 -0.46 11.40
CA LEU A 304 14.62 -1.66 10.82
C LEU A 304 15.45 -1.32 9.58
N GLN A 305 15.06 -0.30 8.81
CA GLN A 305 15.85 0.22 7.70
C GLN A 305 17.19 0.80 8.17
N ASN A 306 17.20 1.56 9.27
CA ASN A 306 18.43 2.12 9.84
C ASN A 306 19.36 1.05 10.42
N GLN A 307 18.83 -0.10 10.86
CA GLN A 307 19.64 -1.25 11.27
C GLN A 307 20.19 -2.04 10.07
N LEU A 308 19.47 -2.07 8.95
CA LEU A 308 19.95 -2.68 7.71
C LEU A 308 21.02 -1.81 6.99
N THR A 309 21.06 -0.49 7.26
CA THR A 309 22.03 0.44 6.65
C THR A 309 23.31 0.64 7.47
N LYS A 310 23.36 0.14 8.69
CA LYS A 310 24.59 0.01 9.49
C LYS A 310 25.21 -1.36 9.32
#